data_08db748f1c1e50241eefc254a1fe74ab
#
_entry.id   08db748f1c1e50241eefc254a1fe74ab
#
_cell.length_a   1.000
_cell.length_b   1.000
_cell.length_c   1.000
_cell.angle_alpha   90.00
_cell.angle_beta   90.00
_cell.angle_gamma   90.00
#
_symmetry.space_group_name_H-M   'P 1'
#
loop_
_entity.id
_entity.type
_entity.pdbx_description
1 polymer ?
#
loop_
_entity_poly.entity_id
_entity_poly.type
_entity_poly.pdbx_seq_one_letter_code
_entity_poly.pdbx_strand_id
1 'polypeptide(L)'
;MKEVWEKQYNKKKPPWNYDDFDEDFREFLKTKFFTDFTVIDLGCGNGSQVYNIEKLGFKVTGTDVVNALEYDIKDFVIDDALDSKLNKKYDIIIDRGLIHNLFHLKKTRHKYFEMIGNITHDESYILLKVLSPYEARFNPSIHSGPYRFSEKQLREFFSGFNFKCIKLVDTYFYSNIQPHLRGYFSIYKKEGNVNV
;
A
#
# COMPACT_ATOMS: atom_id res chain seq x y z
N MET A 1 6.86 1.28 -17.18
CA MET A 1 6.04 0.50 -16.23
C MET A 1 4.54 0.69 -16.51
N LYS A 2 4.10 1.89 -16.82
CA LYS A 2 2.70 2.23 -17.13
C LYS A 2 2.04 1.28 -18.14
N GLU A 3 2.65 1.06 -19.30
CA GLU A 3 2.10 0.16 -20.34
C GLU A 3 1.84 -1.28 -19.88
N VAL A 4 2.64 -1.77 -18.92
CA VAL A 4 2.44 -3.11 -18.34
C VAL A 4 1.16 -3.14 -17.53
N TRP A 5 0.93 -2.11 -16.71
CA TRP A 5 -0.25 -2.00 -15.88
C TRP A 5 -1.51 -1.71 -16.71
N GLU A 6 -1.44 -0.86 -17.73
CA GLU A 6 -2.55 -0.66 -18.69
C GLU A 6 -3.02 -1.98 -19.30
N LYS A 7 -2.08 -2.83 -19.72
CA LYS A 7 -2.41 -4.18 -20.24
C LYS A 7 -3.03 -5.08 -19.17
N GLN A 8 -2.65 -4.94 -17.91
CA GLN A 8 -3.21 -5.76 -16.84
C GLN A 8 -4.61 -5.31 -16.45
N TYR A 9 -4.85 -3.99 -16.33
CA TYR A 9 -6.16 -3.45 -16.00
C TYR A 9 -7.19 -3.66 -17.13
N ASN A 10 -6.76 -3.73 -18.38
CA ASN A 10 -7.62 -4.07 -19.52
C ASN A 10 -8.15 -5.52 -19.49
N LYS A 11 -7.62 -6.37 -18.60
CA LYS A 11 -8.21 -7.71 -18.37
C LYS A 11 -9.45 -7.57 -17.52
N LYS A 12 -10.54 -8.21 -17.91
CA LYS A 12 -11.75 -8.25 -17.09
C LYS A 12 -11.43 -8.84 -15.71
N LYS A 13 -11.75 -8.09 -14.64
CA LYS A 13 -11.55 -8.48 -13.24
C LYS A 13 -10.09 -8.88 -12.93
N PRO A 14 -9.16 -7.92 -12.80
CA PRO A 14 -7.81 -8.22 -12.34
C PRO A 14 -7.83 -9.04 -11.05
N PRO A 15 -6.97 -10.06 -10.92
CA PRO A 15 -7.04 -10.98 -9.79
C PRO A 15 -6.80 -10.34 -8.42
N TRP A 16 -6.11 -9.19 -8.38
CA TRP A 16 -5.84 -8.43 -7.15
C TRP A 16 -6.98 -7.51 -6.72
N ASN A 17 -7.99 -7.27 -7.56
CA ASN A 17 -9.14 -6.45 -7.18
C ASN A 17 -9.87 -7.07 -5.99
N TYR A 18 -10.34 -6.21 -5.12
CA TYR A 18 -11.18 -6.57 -3.98
C TYR A 18 -12.21 -5.45 -3.79
N ASP A 19 -13.46 -5.77 -4.02
CA ASP A 19 -14.53 -4.77 -4.11
C ASP A 19 -15.06 -4.37 -2.73
N ASP A 20 -14.73 -5.14 -1.68
CA ASP A 20 -15.09 -4.82 -0.30
C ASP A 20 -13.96 -4.05 0.40
N PHE A 21 -14.25 -3.50 1.59
CA PHE A 21 -13.26 -2.82 2.40
C PHE A 21 -12.34 -3.82 3.11
N ASP A 22 -11.04 -3.65 2.97
CA ASP A 22 -10.09 -4.49 3.67
C ASP A 22 -10.21 -4.27 5.18
N GLU A 23 -10.56 -5.34 5.91
CA GLU A 23 -10.90 -5.29 7.32
C GLU A 23 -9.77 -4.77 8.20
N ASP A 24 -8.51 -5.12 7.89
CA ASP A 24 -7.36 -4.67 8.67
C ASP A 24 -7.20 -3.15 8.61
N PHE A 25 -7.46 -2.54 7.45
CA PHE A 25 -7.44 -1.08 7.28
C PHE A 25 -8.64 -0.44 7.97
N ARG A 26 -9.83 -1.02 7.81
CA ARG A 26 -11.05 -0.54 8.43
C ARG A 26 -10.93 -0.46 9.95
N GLU A 27 -10.43 -1.51 10.59
CA GLU A 27 -10.26 -1.56 12.04
C GLU A 27 -9.25 -0.51 12.53
N PHE A 28 -8.14 -0.30 11.83
CA PHE A 28 -7.21 0.77 12.21
C PHE A 28 -7.85 2.16 12.06
N LEU A 29 -8.48 2.43 10.91
CA LEU A 29 -9.08 3.73 10.63
C LEU A 29 -10.20 4.07 11.63
N LYS A 30 -10.98 3.11 12.09
CA LYS A 30 -11.97 3.32 13.16
C LYS A 30 -11.34 3.90 14.44
N THR A 31 -10.10 3.58 14.76
CA THR A 31 -9.41 4.17 15.92
C THR A 31 -9.06 5.65 15.73
N LYS A 32 -9.23 6.19 14.52
CA LYS A 32 -8.88 7.56 14.11
C LYS A 32 -10.08 8.43 13.72
N PHE A 33 -11.31 7.99 13.94
CA PHE A 33 -12.54 8.69 13.53
C PHE A 33 -12.67 10.14 14.01
N PHE A 34 -12.07 10.47 15.13
CA PHE A 34 -12.17 11.81 15.73
C PHE A 34 -10.96 12.69 15.39
N THR A 35 -10.22 12.34 14.34
CA THR A 35 -9.05 13.08 13.90
C THR A 35 -9.27 13.62 12.48
N ASP A 36 -8.73 14.81 12.19
CA ASP A 36 -8.72 15.36 10.81
C ASP A 36 -7.62 14.74 9.95
N PHE A 37 -7.29 13.47 10.17
CA PHE A 37 -6.21 12.79 9.46
C PHE A 37 -6.48 12.72 7.96
N THR A 38 -5.45 13.06 7.21
CA THR A 38 -5.40 12.91 5.76
C THR A 38 -4.84 11.54 5.39
N VAL A 39 -5.45 10.87 4.43
CA VAL A 39 -5.07 9.53 3.99
C VAL A 39 -4.62 9.56 2.54
N ILE A 40 -3.66 8.73 2.17
CA ILE A 40 -3.33 8.42 0.77
C ILE A 40 -3.32 6.90 0.57
N ASP A 41 -3.92 6.45 -0.53
CA ASP A 41 -3.87 5.04 -0.98
C ASP A 41 -2.98 4.94 -2.21
N LEU A 42 -1.82 4.29 -2.05
CA LEU A 42 -0.79 4.17 -3.09
C LEU A 42 -1.03 2.94 -3.96
N GLY A 43 -1.17 3.14 -5.26
CA GLY A 43 -1.52 2.07 -6.18
C GLY A 43 -2.96 1.60 -5.95
N CYS A 44 -3.90 2.54 -5.87
CA CYS A 44 -5.28 2.31 -5.44
C CYS A 44 -6.11 1.47 -6.43
N GLY A 45 -5.59 1.19 -7.63
CA GLY A 45 -6.22 0.34 -8.63
C GLY A 45 -7.61 0.84 -9.05
N ASN A 46 -8.64 0.00 -8.82
CA ASN A 46 -10.01 0.35 -9.18
C ASN A 46 -10.67 1.38 -8.24
N GLY A 47 -10.00 1.80 -7.16
CA GLY A 47 -10.49 2.82 -6.24
C GLY A 47 -11.39 2.30 -5.10
N SER A 48 -11.60 0.99 -4.98
CA SER A 48 -12.53 0.41 -3.98
C SER A 48 -12.17 0.79 -2.54
N GLN A 49 -10.88 0.75 -2.18
CA GLN A 49 -10.45 1.11 -0.82
C GLN A 49 -10.64 2.60 -0.56
N VAL A 50 -10.25 3.46 -1.51
CA VAL A 50 -10.43 4.92 -1.43
C VAL A 50 -11.91 5.27 -1.20
N TYR A 51 -12.80 4.70 -2.02
CA TYR A 51 -14.25 4.89 -1.88
C TYR A 51 -14.79 4.51 -0.51
N ASN A 52 -14.33 3.38 0.05
CA ASN A 52 -14.73 2.94 1.38
C ASN A 52 -14.17 3.84 2.50
N ILE A 53 -12.95 4.36 2.34
CA ILE A 53 -12.32 5.31 3.27
C ILE A 53 -13.06 6.66 3.26
N GLU A 54 -13.47 7.15 2.08
CA GLU A 54 -14.32 8.34 1.96
C GLU A 54 -15.65 8.18 2.69
N LYS A 55 -16.26 7.00 2.59
CA LYS A 55 -17.51 6.69 3.32
C LYS A 55 -17.36 6.71 4.84
N LEU A 56 -16.15 6.46 5.35
CA LEU A 56 -15.84 6.64 6.77
C LEU A 56 -15.67 8.12 7.16
N GLY A 57 -15.66 9.04 6.20
CA GLY A 57 -15.52 10.48 6.45
C GLY A 57 -14.10 11.02 6.37
N PHE A 58 -13.11 10.21 6.01
CA PHE A 58 -11.73 10.67 5.87
C PHE A 58 -11.52 11.47 4.57
N LYS A 59 -10.60 12.43 4.63
CA LYS A 59 -10.02 13.06 3.42
C LYS A 59 -8.97 12.12 2.86
N VAL A 60 -9.25 11.47 1.74
CA VAL A 60 -8.36 10.47 1.14
C VAL A 60 -8.05 10.83 -0.32
N THR A 61 -6.80 10.64 -0.71
CA THR A 61 -6.32 10.75 -2.08
C THR A 61 -5.98 9.35 -2.58
N GLY A 62 -6.52 8.92 -3.70
CA GLY A 62 -6.08 7.70 -4.40
C GLY A 62 -4.99 8.02 -5.41
N THR A 63 -3.98 7.17 -5.55
CA THR A 63 -2.97 7.30 -6.61
C THR A 63 -2.73 5.99 -7.33
N ASP A 64 -2.54 6.05 -8.63
CA ASP A 64 -2.08 4.92 -9.45
C ASP A 64 -1.37 5.44 -10.70
N VAL A 65 -0.52 4.63 -11.31
CA VAL A 65 0.18 4.95 -12.55
C VAL A 65 -0.77 4.93 -13.78
N VAL A 66 -1.94 4.32 -13.61
CA VAL A 66 -3.01 4.20 -14.61
C VAL A 66 -4.34 4.64 -13.99
N ASN A 67 -5.15 5.36 -14.74
CA ASN A 67 -6.54 5.56 -14.33
C ASN A 67 -7.35 4.30 -14.67
N ALA A 68 -7.55 3.44 -13.66
CA ALA A 68 -8.32 2.20 -13.74
C ALA A 68 -9.54 2.22 -12.81
N LEU A 69 -10.03 3.40 -12.45
CA LEU A 69 -11.12 3.58 -11.50
C LEU A 69 -12.41 2.93 -11.99
N GLU A 70 -13.02 2.15 -11.11
CA GLU A 70 -14.39 1.60 -11.25
C GLU A 70 -15.35 2.24 -10.23
N TYR A 71 -14.80 2.95 -9.23
CA TYR A 71 -15.53 3.65 -8.19
C TYR A 71 -15.42 5.16 -8.38
N ASP A 72 -16.49 5.88 -8.06
CA ASP A 72 -16.52 7.34 -8.06
C ASP A 72 -15.86 7.85 -6.76
N ILE A 73 -14.62 8.30 -6.87
CA ILE A 73 -13.81 8.85 -5.78
C ILE A 73 -13.51 10.32 -6.03
N LYS A 74 -13.42 11.13 -4.96
CA LYS A 74 -13.33 12.59 -5.03
C LYS A 74 -11.94 13.11 -5.41
N ASP A 75 -10.89 12.43 -4.96
CA ASP A 75 -9.51 12.89 -5.13
C ASP A 75 -8.63 11.74 -5.66
N PHE A 76 -8.21 11.86 -6.91
CA PHE A 76 -7.37 10.88 -7.60
C PHE A 76 -6.26 11.58 -8.37
N VAL A 77 -5.05 11.06 -8.23
CA VAL A 77 -3.85 11.56 -8.92
C VAL A 77 -3.18 10.44 -9.69
N ILE A 78 -2.95 10.65 -10.99
CA ILE A 78 -2.08 9.76 -11.77
C ILE A 78 -0.64 10.04 -11.38
N ASP A 79 0.02 9.08 -10.71
CA ASP A 79 1.40 9.22 -10.24
C ASP A 79 2.16 7.90 -10.35
N ASP A 80 3.42 7.96 -10.79
CA ASP A 80 4.32 6.79 -10.79
C ASP A 80 5.17 6.82 -9.51
N ALA A 81 4.95 5.88 -8.62
CA ALA A 81 5.69 5.75 -7.36
C ALA A 81 7.23 5.69 -7.54
N LEU A 82 7.72 5.38 -8.74
CA LEU A 82 9.14 5.38 -9.08
C LEU A 82 9.66 6.70 -9.65
N ASP A 83 8.78 7.64 -9.95
CA ASP A 83 9.08 9.02 -10.38
C ASP A 83 8.00 9.97 -9.87
N SER A 84 7.64 9.79 -8.60
CA SER A 84 6.52 10.49 -7.95
C SER A 84 6.73 11.99 -7.93
N LYS A 85 5.64 12.72 -8.17
CA LYS A 85 5.56 14.18 -8.07
C LYS A 85 4.75 14.62 -6.85
N LEU A 86 4.37 13.68 -5.99
CA LEU A 86 3.67 13.97 -4.75
C LEU A 86 4.58 14.74 -3.79
N ASN A 87 4.10 15.86 -3.30
CA ASN A 87 4.81 16.73 -2.36
C ASN A 87 3.99 17.11 -1.11
N LYS A 88 2.71 16.71 -1.08
CA LYS A 88 1.84 16.86 0.08
C LYS A 88 2.17 15.79 1.11
N LYS A 89 2.12 16.16 2.39
CA LYS A 89 2.28 15.22 3.51
C LYS A 89 0.94 14.65 3.93
N TYR A 90 0.96 13.38 4.36
CA TYR A 90 -0.22 12.66 4.81
C TYR A 90 0.02 12.04 6.18
N ASP A 91 -1.06 11.93 6.96
CA ASP A 91 -1.04 11.32 8.29
C ASP A 91 -1.06 9.79 8.21
N ILE A 92 -1.75 9.24 7.22
CA ILE A 92 -1.88 7.80 7.01
C ILE A 92 -1.60 7.47 5.55
N ILE A 93 -0.64 6.60 5.33
CA ILE A 93 -0.29 6.02 4.03
C ILE A 93 -0.77 4.59 4.00
N ILE A 94 -1.55 4.23 2.98
CA ILE A 94 -1.99 2.87 2.71
C ILE A 94 -1.22 2.35 1.50
N ASP A 95 -0.64 1.17 1.64
CA ASP A 95 -0.06 0.39 0.55
C ASP A 95 -0.63 -1.02 0.61
N ARG A 96 -1.56 -1.32 -0.29
CA ARG A 96 -2.14 -2.63 -0.45
C ARG A 96 -1.57 -3.32 -1.69
N GLY A 97 -0.29 -3.70 -1.58
CA GLY A 97 0.39 -4.47 -2.61
C GLY A 97 1.14 -3.68 -3.67
N LEU A 98 1.32 -2.37 -3.52
CA LEU A 98 2.18 -1.61 -4.42
C LEU A 98 3.66 -2.02 -4.23
N ILE A 99 4.17 -1.96 -3.00
CA ILE A 99 5.58 -2.25 -2.70
C ILE A 99 5.99 -3.65 -3.16
N HIS A 100 5.14 -4.65 -3.05
CA HIS A 100 5.50 -6.02 -3.42
C HIS A 100 5.69 -6.22 -4.93
N ASN A 101 5.20 -5.30 -5.75
CA ASN A 101 5.48 -5.24 -7.18
C ASN A 101 6.77 -4.47 -7.51
N LEU A 102 7.22 -3.61 -6.61
CA LEU A 102 8.39 -2.74 -6.80
C LEU A 102 9.67 -3.30 -6.16
N PHE A 103 9.56 -4.33 -5.34
CA PHE A 103 10.64 -4.73 -4.42
C PHE A 103 11.74 -5.60 -5.05
N HIS A 104 11.56 -6.09 -6.28
CA HIS A 104 12.52 -7.00 -6.93
C HIS A 104 13.90 -6.38 -7.18
N LEU A 105 13.98 -5.08 -7.45
CA LEU A 105 15.22 -4.39 -7.75
C LEU A 105 15.59 -3.40 -6.64
N LYS A 106 16.89 -3.34 -6.29
CA LYS A 106 17.38 -2.40 -5.27
C LYS A 106 17.04 -0.94 -5.62
N LYS A 107 17.14 -0.57 -6.91
CA LYS A 107 16.83 0.78 -7.38
C LYS A 107 15.36 1.16 -7.16
N THR A 108 14.42 0.25 -7.44
CA THR A 108 12.98 0.52 -7.26
C THR A 108 12.59 0.59 -5.80
N ARG A 109 13.22 -0.24 -4.94
CA ARG A 109 13.07 -0.14 -3.48
C ARG A 109 13.47 1.22 -2.95
N HIS A 110 14.65 1.73 -3.37
CA HIS A 110 15.13 3.04 -2.92
C HIS A 110 14.17 4.15 -3.31
N LYS A 111 13.71 4.18 -4.56
CA LYS A 111 12.75 5.17 -5.05
C LYS A 111 11.41 5.12 -4.30
N TYR A 112 10.92 3.93 -3.97
CA TYR A 112 9.72 3.79 -3.16
C TYR A 112 9.89 4.47 -1.79
N PHE A 113 10.98 4.19 -1.09
CA PHE A 113 11.22 4.81 0.23
C PHE A 113 11.53 6.31 0.14
N GLU A 114 12.14 6.77 -0.92
CA GLU A 114 12.31 8.20 -1.20
C GLU A 114 10.95 8.89 -1.35
N MET A 115 10.04 8.32 -2.13
CA MET A 115 8.66 8.79 -2.26
C MET A 115 7.94 8.78 -0.91
N ILE A 116 8.01 7.69 -0.14
CA ILE A 116 7.43 7.60 1.20
C ILE A 116 7.98 8.70 2.12
N GLY A 117 9.29 8.96 2.10
CA GLY A 117 9.92 10.06 2.86
C GLY A 117 9.35 11.44 2.49
N ASN A 118 9.08 11.64 1.20
CA ASN A 118 8.54 12.91 0.69
C ASN A 118 7.09 13.14 1.09
N ILE A 119 6.27 12.13 1.28
CA ILE A 119 4.85 12.25 1.58
C ILE A 119 4.50 12.01 3.06
N THR A 120 5.48 11.74 3.92
CA THR A 120 5.29 11.54 5.36
C THR A 120 5.89 12.68 6.18
N HIS A 121 5.31 12.96 7.33
CA HIS A 121 5.86 13.79 8.41
C HIS A 121 6.10 12.93 9.65
N ASP A 122 6.69 13.50 10.69
CA ASP A 122 6.81 12.82 11.98
C ASP A 122 5.40 12.47 12.49
N GLU A 123 5.26 11.30 13.10
CA GLU A 123 3.99 10.73 13.56
C GLU A 123 3.10 10.10 12.44
N SER A 124 3.44 10.20 11.15
CA SER A 124 2.70 9.51 10.08
C SER A 124 2.69 7.99 10.28
N TYR A 125 1.58 7.37 9.89
CA TYR A 125 1.42 5.92 9.88
C TYR A 125 1.52 5.36 8.46
N ILE A 126 2.11 4.17 8.33
CA ILE A 126 2.01 3.36 7.12
C ILE A 126 1.23 2.10 7.46
N LEU A 127 0.14 1.85 6.75
CA LEU A 127 -0.63 0.62 6.77
C LEU A 127 -0.24 -0.19 5.55
N LEU A 128 0.46 -1.28 5.77
CA LEU A 128 1.01 -2.08 4.70
C LEU A 128 0.38 -3.46 4.68
N LYS A 129 -0.07 -3.89 3.50
CA LYS A 129 -0.53 -5.26 3.26
C LYS A 129 0.23 -5.88 2.08
N VAL A 130 0.91 -6.99 2.34
CA VAL A 130 1.78 -7.67 1.36
C VAL A 130 1.62 -9.19 1.45
N LEU A 131 2.07 -9.90 0.42
CA LEU A 131 2.09 -11.35 0.44
C LEU A 131 3.20 -11.88 1.36
N SER A 132 2.88 -12.94 2.10
CA SER A 132 3.81 -13.65 2.98
C SER A 132 4.57 -14.76 2.22
N PRO A 133 5.71 -15.24 2.74
CA PRO A 133 6.43 -16.39 2.16
C PRO A 133 5.63 -17.69 2.20
N TYR A 134 4.60 -17.73 3.06
CA TYR A 134 3.72 -18.90 3.20
C TYR A 134 2.65 -18.98 2.10
N GLU A 135 2.58 -17.98 1.21
CA GLU A 135 1.76 -18.08 0.01
C GLU A 135 2.47 -18.92 -1.06
N ALA A 136 2.09 -20.19 -1.14
CA ALA A 136 2.78 -21.19 -1.98
C ALA A 136 2.38 -21.14 -3.48
N ARG A 137 1.31 -20.43 -3.83
CA ARG A 137 0.76 -20.42 -5.20
C ARG A 137 1.63 -19.68 -6.20
N PHE A 138 2.54 -18.81 -5.74
CA PHE A 138 3.50 -18.13 -6.60
C PHE A 138 4.86 -18.81 -6.50
N ASN A 139 5.41 -19.28 -7.61
CA ASN A 139 6.72 -19.93 -7.62
C ASN A 139 7.84 -18.93 -7.31
N PRO A 140 8.63 -19.11 -6.23
CA PRO A 140 9.72 -18.20 -5.88
C PRO A 140 10.89 -18.20 -6.87
N SER A 141 11.00 -19.24 -7.69
CA SER A 141 12.07 -19.38 -8.68
C SER A 141 11.83 -18.54 -9.94
N ILE A 142 10.63 -18.05 -10.13
CA ILE A 142 10.27 -17.19 -11.25
C ILE A 142 10.22 -15.77 -10.69
N HIS A 143 11.15 -14.91 -11.10
CA HIS A 143 11.17 -13.48 -10.73
C HIS A 143 9.98 -12.69 -11.33
N SER A 144 8.87 -13.38 -11.60
CA SER A 144 7.61 -12.85 -12.09
C SER A 144 6.53 -12.98 -11.02
N GLY A 145 5.89 -11.88 -10.70
CA GLY A 145 4.84 -11.82 -9.69
C GLY A 145 5.23 -11.01 -8.46
N PRO A 146 4.31 -10.88 -7.50
CA PRO A 146 4.54 -10.06 -6.31
C PRO A 146 5.65 -10.64 -5.43
N TYR A 147 6.51 -9.76 -4.90
CA TYR A 147 7.52 -10.15 -3.91
C TYR A 147 6.85 -10.59 -2.61
N ARG A 148 7.40 -11.62 -1.97
CA ARG A 148 6.90 -12.15 -0.71
C ARG A 148 7.87 -11.81 0.41
N PHE A 149 7.38 -11.04 1.36
CA PHE A 149 8.20 -10.54 2.46
C PHE A 149 8.20 -11.50 3.64
N SER A 150 9.38 -11.75 4.22
CA SER A 150 9.45 -12.28 5.57
C SER A 150 9.23 -11.16 6.60
N GLU A 151 8.80 -11.52 7.83
CA GLU A 151 8.66 -10.55 8.92
C GLU A 151 9.96 -9.79 9.20
N LYS A 152 11.09 -10.51 9.19
CA LYS A 152 12.41 -9.92 9.39
C LYS A 152 12.68 -8.82 8.36
N GLN A 153 12.44 -9.10 7.08
CA GLN A 153 12.63 -8.11 6.02
C GLN A 153 11.74 -6.89 6.21
N LEU A 154 10.46 -7.08 6.55
CA LEU A 154 9.54 -5.97 6.78
C LEU A 154 10.03 -5.05 7.91
N ARG A 155 10.50 -5.64 9.03
CA ARG A 155 11.03 -4.87 10.16
C ARG A 155 12.31 -4.13 9.80
N GLU A 156 13.27 -4.80 9.17
CA GLU A 156 14.58 -4.23 8.83
C GLU A 156 14.47 -3.10 7.79
N PHE A 157 13.65 -3.29 6.74
CA PHE A 157 13.54 -2.29 5.70
C PHE A 157 12.90 -0.99 6.20
N PHE A 158 11.82 -1.08 6.94
CA PHE A 158 11.14 0.13 7.43
C PHE A 158 11.93 0.83 8.55
N SER A 159 12.62 0.07 9.41
CA SER A 159 13.49 0.69 10.45
C SER A 159 14.64 1.49 9.85
N GLY A 160 15.18 1.06 8.71
CA GLY A 160 16.22 1.79 7.98
C GLY A 160 15.78 3.18 7.46
N PHE A 161 14.49 3.49 7.50
CA PHE A 161 13.90 4.77 7.09
C PHE A 161 13.15 5.49 8.22
N ASN A 162 13.53 5.23 9.46
CA ASN A 162 12.95 5.81 10.68
C ASN A 162 11.46 5.48 10.89
N PHE A 163 11.05 4.27 10.51
CA PHE A 163 9.71 3.76 10.81
C PHE A 163 9.78 2.61 11.81
N LYS A 164 9.10 2.78 12.93
CA LYS A 164 8.94 1.74 13.95
C LYS A 164 7.76 0.85 13.61
N CYS A 165 7.97 -0.44 13.52
CA CYS A 165 6.91 -1.41 13.38
C CYS A 165 6.15 -1.55 14.71
N ILE A 166 4.88 -1.14 14.74
CA ILE A 166 4.03 -1.21 15.93
C ILE A 166 3.04 -2.38 15.90
N LYS A 167 2.75 -2.93 14.73
CA LYS A 167 1.96 -4.14 14.54
C LYS A 167 2.49 -4.90 13.32
N LEU A 168 2.57 -6.22 13.41
CA LEU A 168 2.78 -7.12 12.28
C LEU A 168 2.11 -8.45 12.59
N VAL A 169 1.16 -8.85 11.77
CA VAL A 169 0.35 -10.04 11.96
C VAL A 169 0.15 -10.80 10.64
N ASP A 170 0.01 -12.12 10.73
CA ASP A 170 -0.49 -12.94 9.63
C ASP A 170 -1.94 -12.56 9.33
N THR A 171 -2.28 -12.46 8.06
CA THR A 171 -3.62 -12.15 7.58
C THR A 171 -3.84 -12.73 6.19
N TYR A 172 -5.01 -12.46 5.63
CA TYR A 172 -5.29 -12.73 4.22
C TYR A 172 -5.13 -11.45 3.38
N PHE A 173 -4.45 -11.60 2.27
CA PHE A 173 -4.49 -10.60 1.20
C PHE A 173 -5.75 -10.88 0.38
N TYR A 174 -6.83 -10.20 0.74
CA TYR A 174 -8.13 -10.36 0.09
C TYR A 174 -8.02 -9.95 -1.38
N SER A 175 -8.64 -10.72 -2.25
CA SER A 175 -8.59 -10.52 -3.68
C SER A 175 -9.68 -11.37 -4.35
N ASN A 176 -9.84 -11.24 -5.66
CA ASN A 176 -10.73 -12.12 -6.43
C ASN A 176 -10.20 -13.56 -6.58
N ILE A 177 -9.00 -13.85 -6.07
CA ILE A 177 -8.44 -15.21 -6.02
C ILE A 177 -9.00 -15.96 -4.81
N GLN A 178 -9.51 -17.18 -5.01
CA GLN A 178 -10.01 -18.03 -3.94
C GLN A 178 -9.22 -19.34 -3.84
N PRO A 179 -8.94 -19.84 -2.64
CA PRO A 179 -9.08 -19.14 -1.35
C PRO A 179 -8.17 -17.90 -1.31
N HIS A 180 -8.47 -16.93 -0.44
CA HIS A 180 -7.66 -15.70 -0.33
C HIS A 180 -6.17 -16.00 -0.11
N LEU A 181 -5.31 -15.10 -0.60
CA LEU A 181 -3.86 -15.24 -0.52
C LEU A 181 -3.37 -15.01 0.90
N ARG A 182 -2.34 -15.75 1.34
CA ARG A 182 -1.71 -15.50 2.64
C ARG A 182 -0.81 -14.29 2.58
N GLY A 183 -0.92 -13.42 3.58
CA GLY A 183 -0.20 -12.17 3.64
C GLY A 183 0.15 -11.73 5.05
N TYR A 184 0.83 -10.60 5.12
CA TYR A 184 1.04 -9.86 6.35
C TYR A 184 0.32 -8.53 6.29
N PHE A 185 -0.27 -8.15 7.41
CA PHE A 185 -0.65 -6.79 7.70
C PHE A 185 0.31 -6.19 8.70
N SER A 186 0.85 -5.03 8.41
CA SER A 186 1.77 -4.33 9.31
C SER A 186 1.45 -2.84 9.38
N ILE A 187 1.70 -2.28 10.56
CA ILE A 187 1.55 -0.87 10.84
C ILE A 187 2.91 -0.34 11.28
N TYR A 188 3.35 0.72 10.62
CA TYR A 188 4.56 1.44 10.98
C TYR A 188 4.18 2.86 11.38
N LYS A 189 4.91 3.41 12.35
CA LYS A 189 4.82 4.80 12.76
C LYS A 189 6.15 5.48 12.48
N LYS A 190 6.14 6.63 11.84
CA LYS A 190 7.34 7.42 11.63
C LYS A 190 7.80 8.01 12.95
N GLU A 191 9.06 7.78 13.29
CA GLU A 191 9.68 8.38 14.47
C GLU A 191 10.27 9.74 14.07
N GLY A 192 10.06 10.74 14.91
CA GLY A 192 10.71 12.03 14.74
C GLY A 192 12.23 11.90 14.86
N ASN A 193 12.97 12.74 14.16
CA ASN A 193 14.41 12.82 14.37
C ASN A 193 14.66 13.23 15.82
N VAL A 194 15.14 12.29 16.63
CA VAL A 194 15.68 12.64 17.95
C VAL A 194 16.95 13.45 17.67
N ASN A 195 16.85 14.77 17.74
CA ASN A 195 18.04 15.61 17.77
C ASN A 195 18.82 15.23 19.04
N VAL A 196 19.87 14.42 18.86
CA VAL A 196 20.87 14.14 19.90
C VAL A 196 21.88 15.28 19.92
#